data_529a3f407d2f6ecb173105882c38ffc4
#
_entry.id   529a3f407d2f6ecb173105882c38ffc4
#
_cell.length_a   1.000
_cell.length_b   1.000
_cell.length_c   1.000
_cell.angle_alpha   90.00
_cell.angle_beta   90.00
_cell.angle_gamma   90.00
#
_symmetry.space_group_name_H-M   'P 1'
#
loop_
_entity.id
_entity.type
_entity.pdbx_description
1 polymer ?
#
loop_
_entity_poly.entity_id
_entity_poly.type
_entity_poly.pdbx_seq_one_letter_code
_entity_poly.pdbx_strand_id
1 'polypeptide(L)'
;PVCLPNDLLTMTTRQSTHPVAAQFLDRSSPRAFSGKKLKAQDIETIVEGARWAPSASNKQPWHFAYAINGDANWEAFSTIPNEGNRRWCLNAGALLVVLSDKAASGKHSFDAGCAWGYLALQAHHMGLATHAMGGIEVEAARQVLKLADNWVVECLVAIGERGDKASLPADLAEREAP
;
A
#
# COMPACT_ATOMS: atom_id res chain seq x y z
N PRO A 1 -11.38 25.14 4.34
CA PRO A 1 -10.19 24.79 3.60
C PRO A 1 -9.07 24.53 4.61
N VAL A 2 -8.76 23.26 4.84
CA VAL A 2 -7.63 22.87 5.69
C VAL A 2 -6.39 23.02 4.82
N CYS A 3 -5.66 24.11 5.00
CA CYS A 3 -4.34 24.29 4.43
C CYS A 3 -3.38 23.42 5.23
N LEU A 4 -2.94 22.29 4.68
CA LEU A 4 -1.89 21.47 5.30
C LEU A 4 -0.55 22.22 5.16
N PRO A 5 0.30 22.24 6.18
CA PRO A 5 1.59 22.88 6.11
C PRO A 5 2.47 22.18 5.07
N ASN A 6 2.99 22.95 4.13
CA ASN A 6 3.81 22.54 2.99
C ASN A 6 5.27 22.15 3.38
N ASP A 7 5.61 22.03 4.65
CA ASP A 7 6.99 22.07 5.10
C ASP A 7 7.66 20.71 5.37
N LEU A 8 7.08 19.59 4.93
CA LEU A 8 7.66 18.24 5.15
C LEU A 8 7.88 17.44 3.85
N LEU A 9 7.82 18.09 2.69
CA LEU A 9 8.15 17.41 1.44
C LEU A 9 9.68 17.42 1.28
N THR A 10 10.33 16.32 1.60
CA THR A 10 11.70 16.05 1.18
C THR A 10 11.73 16.19 -0.34
N MET A 11 12.43 17.23 -0.83
CA MET A 11 12.53 17.46 -2.27
C MET A 11 13.15 16.23 -2.93
N THR A 12 12.38 15.55 -3.77
CA THR A 12 12.90 14.45 -4.59
C THR A 12 13.94 14.98 -5.57
N THR A 13 14.93 14.18 -5.87
CA THR A 13 15.87 14.44 -6.99
C THR A 13 15.28 14.07 -8.35
N ARG A 14 14.06 13.48 -8.36
CA ARG A 14 13.40 13.07 -9.62
C ARG A 14 12.95 14.30 -10.41
N GLN A 15 13.21 14.26 -11.69
CA GLN A 15 12.81 15.31 -12.62
C GLN A 15 11.80 14.79 -13.63
N SER A 16 10.84 15.62 -13.99
CA SER A 16 9.87 15.35 -15.04
C SER A 16 10.20 16.18 -16.28
N THR A 17 9.98 15.62 -17.46
CA THR A 17 10.08 16.34 -18.73
C THR A 17 8.86 17.24 -19.02
N HIS A 18 7.79 17.05 -18.29
CA HIS A 18 6.54 17.84 -18.40
C HIS A 18 6.07 18.29 -17.01
N PRO A 19 5.32 19.40 -16.91
CA PRO A 19 4.84 19.90 -15.63
C PRO A 19 3.77 18.96 -15.04
N VAL A 20 4.16 18.05 -14.15
CA VAL A 20 3.27 17.20 -13.36
C VAL A 20 3.24 17.69 -11.92
N ALA A 21 2.18 17.37 -11.19
CA ALA A 21 2.09 17.70 -9.76
C ALA A 21 3.20 16.98 -8.98
N ALA A 22 3.80 17.69 -8.02
CA ALA A 22 4.96 17.22 -7.24
C ALA A 22 4.73 15.84 -6.58
N GLN A 23 3.53 15.57 -6.11
CA GLN A 23 3.14 14.31 -5.49
C GLN A 23 3.47 13.06 -6.33
N PHE A 24 3.45 13.16 -7.67
CA PHE A 24 3.81 12.05 -8.55
C PHE A 24 5.32 11.80 -8.57
N LEU A 25 6.11 12.83 -8.37
CA LEU A 25 7.58 12.73 -8.28
C LEU A 25 8.02 12.29 -6.89
N ASP A 26 7.35 12.80 -5.84
CA ASP A 26 7.74 12.58 -4.45
C ASP A 26 7.28 11.23 -3.91
N ARG A 27 6.12 10.73 -4.35
CA ARG A 27 5.65 9.39 -3.96
C ARG A 27 6.61 8.32 -4.49
N SER A 28 7.08 7.46 -3.61
CA SER A 28 7.90 6.29 -3.96
C SER A 28 7.43 5.05 -3.20
N SER A 29 8.03 3.90 -3.50
CA SER A 29 7.75 2.62 -2.85
C SER A 29 8.99 2.14 -2.08
N PRO A 30 9.28 2.70 -0.89
CA PRO A 30 10.42 2.30 -0.09
C PRO A 30 10.22 0.91 0.53
N ARG A 31 11.31 0.26 0.90
CA ARG A 31 11.32 -0.95 1.74
C ARG A 31 11.65 -0.65 3.19
N ALA A 32 12.34 0.45 3.45
CA ALA A 32 12.67 0.88 4.80
C ALA A 32 11.45 1.53 5.46
N PHE A 33 10.90 0.87 6.47
CA PHE A 33 9.84 1.38 7.33
C PHE A 33 10.36 1.54 8.77
N SER A 34 9.79 2.52 9.51
CA SER A 34 10.24 2.87 10.86
C SER A 34 9.83 1.88 11.96
N GLY A 35 8.91 0.96 11.64
CA GLY A 35 8.28 0.06 12.64
C GLY A 35 7.18 0.74 13.47
N LYS A 36 6.94 2.04 13.29
CA LYS A 36 5.91 2.74 14.04
C LYS A 36 4.52 2.26 13.63
N LYS A 37 3.72 1.92 14.64
CA LYS A 37 2.33 1.48 14.45
C LYS A 37 1.47 2.64 13.93
N LEU A 38 0.58 2.32 13.01
CA LEU A 38 -0.46 3.22 12.54
C LEU A 38 -1.72 3.10 13.41
N LYS A 39 -2.57 4.11 13.34
CA LYS A 39 -3.92 4.05 13.93
C LYS A 39 -4.91 3.50 12.89
N ALA A 40 -5.98 2.87 13.34
CA ALA A 40 -7.04 2.41 12.44
C ALA A 40 -7.60 3.56 11.58
N GLN A 41 -7.76 4.74 12.18
CA GLN A 41 -8.22 5.94 11.48
C GLN A 41 -7.29 6.37 10.33
N ASP A 42 -5.97 6.13 10.43
CA ASP A 42 -5.04 6.43 9.35
C ASP A 42 -5.34 5.55 8.15
N ILE A 43 -5.56 4.23 8.38
CA ILE A 43 -5.91 3.27 7.32
C ILE A 43 -7.28 3.59 6.71
N GLU A 44 -8.27 3.91 7.54
CA GLU A 44 -9.62 4.30 7.10
C GLU A 44 -9.55 5.54 6.18
N THR A 45 -8.73 6.53 6.52
CA THR A 45 -8.54 7.74 5.70
C THR A 45 -7.87 7.40 4.37
N ILE A 46 -6.88 6.50 4.37
CA ILE A 46 -6.19 6.03 3.16
C ILE A 46 -7.17 5.28 2.24
N VAL A 47 -7.97 4.39 2.81
CA VAL A 47 -9.00 3.62 2.08
C VAL A 47 -10.11 4.53 1.56
N GLU A 48 -10.50 5.55 2.33
CA GLU A 48 -11.46 6.57 1.84
C GLU A 48 -10.92 7.26 0.58
N GLY A 49 -9.63 7.58 0.51
CA GLY A 49 -9.01 8.08 -0.71
C GLY A 49 -9.17 7.13 -1.90
N ALA A 50 -8.98 5.83 -1.69
CA ALA A 50 -9.16 4.80 -2.71
C ALA A 50 -10.60 4.71 -3.24
N ARG A 51 -11.59 4.95 -2.39
CA ARG A 51 -13.02 4.91 -2.74
C ARG A 51 -13.41 5.91 -3.84
N TRP A 52 -12.64 6.98 -4.01
CA TRP A 52 -12.88 8.01 -5.03
C TRP A 52 -12.26 7.69 -6.40
N ALA A 53 -11.65 6.51 -6.55
CA ALA A 53 -11.14 6.07 -7.84
C ALA A 53 -12.28 5.83 -8.84
N PRO A 54 -12.08 6.11 -10.15
CA PRO A 54 -13.04 5.72 -11.17
C PRO A 54 -13.05 4.20 -11.36
N SER A 55 -14.20 3.66 -11.81
CA SER A 55 -14.33 2.26 -12.19
C SER A 55 -15.30 2.08 -13.36
N ALA A 56 -15.19 0.98 -14.09
CA ALA A 56 -16.07 0.64 -15.18
C ALA A 56 -17.54 0.61 -14.70
N SER A 57 -18.39 1.44 -15.30
CA SER A 57 -19.80 1.60 -14.92
C SER A 57 -20.02 1.87 -13.41
N ASN A 58 -19.03 2.47 -12.74
CA ASN A 58 -19.02 2.73 -11.30
C ASN A 58 -19.25 1.47 -10.45
N LYS A 59 -18.74 0.33 -10.90
CA LYS A 59 -18.92 -0.97 -10.23
C LYS A 59 -18.14 -1.12 -8.92
N GLN A 60 -17.05 -0.34 -8.73
CA GLN A 60 -16.27 -0.29 -7.50
C GLN A 60 -15.92 -1.70 -6.97
N PRO A 61 -15.30 -2.57 -7.79
CA PRO A 61 -15.11 -3.99 -7.48
C PRO A 61 -13.99 -4.26 -6.47
N TRP A 62 -13.30 -3.23 -5.98
CA TRP A 62 -12.20 -3.34 -5.02
C TRP A 62 -12.68 -3.51 -3.60
N HIS A 63 -11.91 -4.27 -2.82
CA HIS A 63 -12.04 -4.37 -1.39
C HIS A 63 -10.66 -4.35 -0.73
N PHE A 64 -10.62 -3.96 0.54
CA PHE A 64 -9.38 -3.84 1.30
C PHE A 64 -9.56 -4.55 2.64
N ALA A 65 -8.58 -5.43 2.96
CA ALA A 65 -8.47 -6.04 4.27
C ALA A 65 -7.11 -5.65 4.86
N TYR A 66 -7.02 -5.32 6.13
CA TYR A 66 -5.77 -4.86 6.72
C TYR A 66 -5.54 -5.42 8.13
N ALA A 67 -4.27 -5.40 8.53
CA ALA A 67 -3.82 -5.60 9.90
C ALA A 67 -2.83 -4.49 10.26
N ILE A 68 -2.94 -3.97 11.48
CA ILE A 68 -2.00 -3.00 12.04
C ILE A 68 -0.92 -3.75 12.81
N ASN A 69 0.32 -3.29 12.70
CA ASN A 69 1.45 -3.91 13.38
C ASN A 69 1.17 -4.05 14.88
N GLY A 70 1.14 -5.32 15.34
CA GLY A 70 0.89 -5.70 16.72
C GLY A 70 -0.58 -5.73 17.15
N ASP A 71 -1.55 -5.69 16.20
CA ASP A 71 -2.93 -6.06 16.49
C ASP A 71 -3.12 -7.60 16.45
N ALA A 72 -4.33 -8.06 16.78
CA ALA A 72 -4.65 -9.49 16.85
C ALA A 72 -4.55 -10.21 15.49
N ASN A 73 -4.61 -9.49 14.37
CA ASN A 73 -4.57 -10.04 13.02
C ASN A 73 -3.17 -10.01 12.42
N TRP A 74 -2.22 -9.30 13.04
CA TRP A 74 -0.89 -9.06 12.48
C TRP A 74 -0.13 -10.34 12.17
N GLU A 75 -0.15 -11.31 13.08
CA GLU A 75 0.55 -12.58 12.90
C GLU A 75 0.03 -13.33 11.67
N ALA A 76 -1.29 -13.39 11.50
CA ALA A 76 -1.90 -14.03 10.34
C ALA A 76 -1.52 -13.30 9.04
N PHE A 77 -1.58 -11.96 9.00
CA PHE A 77 -1.19 -11.17 7.83
C PHE A 77 0.31 -11.28 7.51
N SER A 78 1.17 -11.48 8.51
CA SER A 78 2.62 -11.66 8.31
C SER A 78 2.98 -12.95 7.58
N THR A 79 2.04 -13.88 7.39
CA THR A 79 2.23 -15.09 6.58
C THR A 79 2.02 -14.85 5.09
N ILE A 80 1.36 -13.75 4.70
CA ILE A 80 0.98 -13.46 3.32
C ILE A 80 2.17 -13.06 2.42
N PRO A 81 3.13 -12.21 2.84
CA PRO A 81 4.29 -11.91 2.00
C PRO A 81 5.15 -13.16 1.82
N ASN A 82 5.70 -13.36 0.61
CA ASN A 82 6.71 -14.38 0.38
C ASN A 82 7.99 -14.10 1.19
N GLU A 83 8.90 -15.07 1.25
CA GLU A 83 10.12 -14.96 2.05
C GLU A 83 10.94 -13.70 1.74
N GLY A 84 11.09 -13.34 0.47
CA GLY A 84 11.86 -12.17 0.04
C GLY A 84 11.26 -10.85 0.55
N ASN A 85 9.93 -10.73 0.52
CA ASN A 85 9.24 -9.53 0.99
C ASN A 85 9.12 -9.50 2.52
N ARG A 86 8.98 -10.65 3.16
CA ARG A 86 8.91 -10.77 4.62
C ARG A 86 10.14 -10.17 5.32
N ARG A 87 11.30 -10.21 4.69
CA ARG A 87 12.55 -9.67 5.21
C ARG A 87 12.52 -8.17 5.54
N TRP A 88 11.55 -7.42 4.99
CA TRP A 88 11.47 -5.97 5.17
C TRP A 88 10.06 -5.46 5.48
N CYS A 89 9.01 -6.04 4.90
CA CYS A 89 7.67 -5.49 5.01
C CYS A 89 7.06 -5.61 6.43
N LEU A 90 7.57 -6.50 7.27
CA LEU A 90 7.10 -6.64 8.65
C LEU A 90 7.50 -5.48 9.56
N ASN A 91 8.37 -4.58 9.11
CA ASN A 91 8.65 -3.30 9.76
C ASN A 91 7.65 -2.20 9.36
N ALA A 92 6.68 -2.49 8.51
CA ALA A 92 5.60 -1.54 8.20
C ALA A 92 4.67 -1.34 9.41
N GLY A 93 4.00 -0.20 9.43
CA GLY A 93 2.98 0.12 10.45
C GLY A 93 1.67 -0.63 10.25
N ALA A 94 1.38 -1.05 8.99
CA ALA A 94 0.25 -1.88 8.61
C ALA A 94 0.55 -2.67 7.33
N LEU A 95 -0.15 -3.80 7.17
CA LEU A 95 -0.24 -4.56 5.92
C LEU A 95 -1.69 -4.53 5.44
N LEU A 96 -1.88 -4.26 4.14
CA LEU A 96 -3.19 -4.16 3.53
C LEU A 96 -3.24 -5.03 2.26
N VAL A 97 -4.21 -5.94 2.19
CA VAL A 97 -4.48 -6.75 1.00
C VAL A 97 -5.47 -6.00 0.11
N VAL A 98 -5.11 -5.81 -1.16
CA VAL A 98 -6.02 -5.32 -2.19
C VAL A 98 -6.70 -6.51 -2.84
N LEU A 99 -8.01 -6.50 -2.81
CA LEU A 99 -8.89 -7.52 -3.37
C LEU A 99 -9.74 -6.93 -4.49
N SER A 100 -10.12 -7.77 -5.44
CA SER A 100 -11.12 -7.41 -6.44
C SER A 100 -12.15 -8.52 -6.63
N ASP A 101 -13.41 -8.12 -6.88
CA ASP A 101 -14.52 -9.04 -7.15
C ASP A 101 -14.69 -9.25 -8.66
N LYS A 102 -14.25 -10.41 -9.17
CA LYS A 102 -14.41 -10.76 -10.58
C LYS A 102 -15.86 -10.99 -11.01
N ALA A 103 -16.79 -11.20 -10.06
CA ALA A 103 -18.22 -11.31 -10.37
C ALA A 103 -18.88 -9.93 -10.55
N ALA A 104 -18.35 -8.87 -9.91
CA ALA A 104 -18.89 -7.52 -10.03
C ALA A 104 -18.54 -6.85 -11.37
N SER A 105 -17.36 -7.10 -11.91
CA SER A 105 -16.86 -6.44 -13.12
C SER A 105 -15.82 -7.29 -13.86
N GLY A 106 -15.94 -7.38 -15.19
CA GLY A 106 -14.89 -7.94 -16.06
C GLY A 106 -13.61 -7.08 -16.13
N LYS A 107 -13.61 -5.89 -15.50
CA LYS A 107 -12.48 -4.98 -15.39
C LYS A 107 -11.97 -4.87 -13.94
N HIS A 108 -12.34 -5.80 -13.08
CA HIS A 108 -12.10 -5.76 -11.64
C HIS A 108 -10.65 -5.46 -11.27
N SER A 109 -9.66 -6.14 -11.87
CA SER A 109 -8.23 -5.92 -11.57
C SER A 109 -7.74 -4.54 -12.02
N PHE A 110 -8.20 -4.06 -13.20
CA PHE A 110 -7.86 -2.72 -13.68
C PHE A 110 -8.41 -1.64 -12.74
N ASP A 111 -9.68 -1.77 -12.36
CA ASP A 111 -10.35 -0.85 -11.46
C ASP A 111 -9.70 -0.87 -10.04
N ALA A 112 -9.34 -2.06 -9.54
CA ALA A 112 -8.62 -2.20 -8.28
C ALA A 112 -7.21 -1.57 -8.33
N GLY A 113 -6.51 -1.67 -9.47
CA GLY A 113 -5.25 -0.98 -9.70
C GLY A 113 -5.41 0.54 -9.68
N CYS A 114 -6.53 1.08 -10.21
CA CYS A 114 -6.86 2.49 -10.10
C CYS A 114 -7.07 2.92 -8.64
N ALA A 115 -7.85 2.14 -7.88
CA ALA A 115 -8.07 2.40 -6.45
C ALA A 115 -6.76 2.33 -5.64
N TRP A 116 -5.86 1.39 -5.96
CA TRP A 116 -4.52 1.34 -5.40
C TRP A 116 -3.73 2.63 -5.64
N GLY A 117 -3.76 3.19 -6.86
CA GLY A 117 -3.09 4.45 -7.16
C GLY A 117 -3.58 5.62 -6.30
N TYR A 118 -4.91 5.73 -6.11
CA TYR A 118 -5.52 6.73 -5.22
C TYR A 118 -5.13 6.51 -3.76
N LEU A 119 -5.14 5.27 -3.28
CA LEU A 119 -4.69 4.88 -1.95
C LEU A 119 -3.25 5.33 -1.71
N ALA A 120 -2.35 5.07 -2.64
CA ALA A 120 -0.94 5.41 -2.54
C ALA A 120 -0.70 6.93 -2.48
N LEU A 121 -1.46 7.69 -3.25
CA LEU A 121 -1.40 9.16 -3.22
C LEU A 121 -1.97 9.72 -1.93
N GLN A 122 -3.08 9.18 -1.43
CA GLN A 122 -3.65 9.62 -0.14
C GLN A 122 -2.68 9.34 1.01
N ALA A 123 -2.07 8.16 1.06
CA ALA A 123 -1.05 7.85 2.07
C ALA A 123 0.14 8.83 1.99
N HIS A 124 0.59 9.14 0.77
CA HIS A 124 1.66 10.12 0.56
C HIS A 124 1.29 11.51 1.09
N HIS A 125 0.06 11.99 0.84
CA HIS A 125 -0.44 13.25 1.40
C HIS A 125 -0.47 13.28 2.93
N MET A 126 -0.57 12.11 3.56
CA MET A 126 -0.50 11.96 5.04
C MET A 126 0.94 11.80 5.56
N GLY A 127 1.96 11.94 4.70
CA GLY A 127 3.36 11.72 5.07
C GLY A 127 3.74 10.24 5.24
N LEU A 128 2.89 9.32 4.77
CA LEU A 128 3.12 7.89 4.83
C LEU A 128 3.64 7.35 3.49
N ALA A 129 4.43 6.30 3.57
CA ALA A 129 4.89 5.55 2.42
C ALA A 129 4.07 4.27 2.22
N THR A 130 3.95 3.84 0.97
CA THR A 130 3.30 2.59 0.59
C THR A 130 4.15 1.82 -0.40
N HIS A 131 4.14 0.49 -0.29
CA HIS A 131 4.81 -0.40 -1.24
C HIS A 131 3.93 -1.61 -1.54
N ALA A 132 3.40 -1.67 -2.77
CA ALA A 132 2.63 -2.83 -3.23
C ALA A 132 3.55 -3.96 -3.66
N MET A 133 3.25 -5.17 -3.22
CA MET A 133 4.01 -6.40 -3.46
C MET A 133 3.14 -7.41 -4.20
N GLY A 134 3.64 -7.89 -5.35
CA GLY A 134 3.06 -9.06 -6.03
C GLY A 134 3.68 -10.39 -5.57
N GLY A 135 4.84 -10.34 -4.90
CA GLY A 135 5.48 -11.52 -4.31
C GLY A 135 4.82 -11.93 -3.00
N ILE A 136 3.69 -12.62 -3.10
CA ILE A 136 2.83 -13.04 -1.98
C ILE A 136 2.43 -14.50 -2.10
N GLU A 137 2.10 -15.12 -0.96
CA GLU A 137 1.50 -16.44 -0.86
C GLU A 137 -0.02 -16.29 -0.99
N VAL A 138 -0.54 -16.39 -2.21
CA VAL A 138 -1.97 -16.15 -2.52
C VAL A 138 -2.88 -17.06 -1.69
N GLU A 139 -2.53 -18.34 -1.55
CA GLU A 139 -3.32 -19.29 -0.76
C GLU A 139 -3.33 -18.94 0.72
N ALA A 140 -2.22 -18.42 1.27
CA ALA A 140 -2.20 -17.91 2.64
C ALA A 140 -3.17 -16.74 2.81
N ALA A 141 -3.16 -15.78 1.87
CA ALA A 141 -4.11 -14.66 1.90
C ALA A 141 -5.57 -15.15 1.83
N ARG A 142 -5.86 -16.13 0.94
CA ARG A 142 -7.22 -16.70 0.82
C ARG A 142 -7.67 -17.36 2.13
N GLN A 143 -6.79 -18.11 2.78
CA GLN A 143 -7.10 -18.76 4.06
C GLN A 143 -7.30 -17.76 5.20
N VAL A 144 -6.38 -16.80 5.34
CA VAL A 144 -6.44 -15.75 6.39
C VAL A 144 -7.74 -14.95 6.27
N LEU A 145 -8.14 -14.60 5.05
CA LEU A 145 -9.32 -13.76 4.79
C LEU A 145 -10.60 -14.57 4.53
N LYS A 146 -10.53 -15.91 4.48
CA LYS A 146 -11.66 -16.82 4.19
C LYS A 146 -12.40 -16.42 2.90
N LEU A 147 -11.63 -16.20 1.83
CA LEU A 147 -12.16 -15.67 0.58
C LEU A 147 -12.98 -16.70 -0.19
N ALA A 148 -14.16 -16.29 -0.69
CA ALA A 148 -14.92 -17.03 -1.70
C ALA A 148 -14.23 -16.97 -3.08
N ASP A 149 -14.67 -17.82 -4.01
CA ASP A 149 -14.01 -18.00 -5.32
C ASP A 149 -14.07 -16.79 -6.23
N ASN A 150 -15.04 -15.90 -6.03
CA ASN A 150 -15.16 -14.66 -6.80
C ASN A 150 -14.10 -13.60 -6.45
N TRP A 151 -13.42 -13.74 -5.33
CA TRP A 151 -12.38 -12.80 -4.91
C TRP A 151 -11.01 -13.12 -5.50
N VAL A 152 -10.38 -12.11 -6.05
CA VAL A 152 -9.00 -12.14 -6.52
C VAL A 152 -8.13 -11.34 -5.56
N VAL A 153 -7.00 -11.93 -5.15
CA VAL A 153 -5.96 -11.23 -4.38
C VAL A 153 -5.04 -10.54 -5.38
N GLU A 154 -5.07 -9.22 -5.43
CA GLU A 154 -4.31 -8.44 -6.39
C GLU A 154 -2.88 -8.19 -5.91
N CYS A 155 -2.72 -7.71 -4.70
CA CYS A 155 -1.42 -7.48 -4.08
C CYS A 155 -1.54 -7.32 -2.56
N LEU A 156 -0.38 -7.33 -1.89
CA LEU A 156 -0.22 -6.91 -0.50
C LEU A 156 0.51 -5.58 -0.47
N VAL A 157 0.04 -4.64 0.33
CA VAL A 157 0.62 -3.29 0.48
C VAL A 157 1.19 -3.14 1.88
N ALA A 158 2.47 -2.84 1.99
CA ALA A 158 3.09 -2.35 3.21
C ALA A 158 2.84 -0.84 3.32
N ILE A 159 2.39 -0.36 4.49
CA ILE A 159 2.03 1.04 4.75
C ILE A 159 2.72 1.48 6.05
N GLY A 160 3.35 2.66 6.07
CA GLY A 160 3.97 3.17 7.29
C GLY A 160 4.80 4.42 7.08
N GLU A 161 5.36 4.92 8.16
CA GLU A 161 6.37 5.97 8.09
C GLU A 161 7.64 5.40 7.46
N ARG A 162 8.30 6.21 6.62
CA ARG A 162 9.58 5.83 6.02
C ARG A 162 10.63 5.66 7.13
N GLY A 163 11.37 4.56 7.08
CA GLY A 163 12.49 4.26 7.96
C GLY A 163 13.83 4.64 7.35
N ASP A 164 14.89 4.37 8.11
CA ASP A 164 16.25 4.55 7.63
C ASP A 164 16.65 3.39 6.71
N LYS A 165 17.17 3.71 5.53
CA LYS A 165 17.76 2.75 4.58
C LYS A 165 18.79 1.82 5.22
N ALA A 166 19.56 2.33 6.20
CA ALA A 166 20.57 1.56 6.92
C ALA A 166 19.98 0.39 7.75
N SER A 167 18.66 0.41 8.02
CA SER A 167 17.97 -0.69 8.71
C SER A 167 17.71 -1.91 7.84
N LEU A 168 17.87 -1.79 6.52
CA LEU A 168 17.64 -2.87 5.56
C LEU A 168 18.86 -3.81 5.48
N PRO A 169 18.66 -5.10 5.16
CA PRO A 169 19.74 -5.97 4.67
C PRO A 169 20.47 -5.32 3.49
N ALA A 170 21.78 -5.52 3.38
CA ALA A 170 22.62 -4.83 2.41
C ALA A 170 22.12 -4.94 0.95
N ASP A 171 21.69 -6.14 0.53
CA ASP A 171 21.12 -6.41 -0.79
C ASP A 171 19.83 -5.64 -1.08
N LEU A 172 19.04 -5.35 -0.06
CA LEU A 172 17.82 -4.55 -0.17
C LEU A 172 18.12 -3.05 -0.08
N ALA A 173 19.10 -2.66 0.74
CA ALA A 173 19.54 -1.29 0.83
C ALA A 173 20.11 -0.78 -0.51
N GLU A 174 20.87 -1.60 -1.24
CA GLU A 174 21.38 -1.26 -2.57
C GLU A 174 20.26 -0.98 -3.58
N ARG A 175 19.11 -1.67 -3.43
CA ARG A 175 17.91 -1.54 -4.29
C ARG A 175 16.98 -0.41 -3.86
N GLU A 176 17.24 0.22 -2.71
CA GLU A 176 16.45 1.34 -2.22
C GLU A 176 16.81 2.60 -3.01
N ALA A 177 16.06 2.85 -4.06
CA ALA A 177 16.22 4.06 -4.86
C ALA A 177 15.65 5.29 -4.14
N PRO A 178 16.20 6.49 -4.39
CA PRO A 178 15.65 7.75 -3.88
C PRO A 178 14.26 8.04 -4.51
#